data_2bfa816be7296391397a554604d627f1
#
_entry.id   2bfa816be7296391397a554604d627f1
#
_cell.length_a   1.000
_cell.length_b   1.000
_cell.length_c   1.000
_cell.angle_alpha   90.00
_cell.angle_beta   90.00
_cell.angle_gamma   90.00
#
_symmetry.space_group_name_H-M   'P 1'
#
loop_
_entity.id
_entity.type
_entity.pdbx_description
1 polymer ?
#
loop_
_entity_poly.entity_id
_entity_poly.type
_entity_poly.pdbx_seq_one_letter_code
_entity_poly.pdbx_strand_id
1 'polypeptide(L)'
;MTIIGLGLDATEIPRIEKTIATYGDRFLQRIFTTGEIEYCQARRRSAQHFAARFAIKEAAMKALGTGRSRGVVWRDIEVVRRGGPPQLQFHGAAARRFAAIGGRSSTITITHTDTLALAQVILVG
;
A
#
# COMPACT_ATOMS: atom_id res chain seq x y z
N MET A 1 16.95 16.18 7.38
CA MET A 1 15.73 15.36 7.27
C MET A 1 14.52 16.24 7.03
N THR A 2 13.83 16.01 5.93
CA THR A 2 12.69 16.84 5.53
C THR A 2 11.55 15.94 5.11
N ILE A 3 10.35 16.23 5.59
CA ILE A 3 9.17 15.55 5.10
C ILE A 3 8.87 16.09 3.70
N ILE A 4 8.87 15.21 2.71
CA ILE A 4 8.63 15.59 1.31
C ILE A 4 7.29 15.06 0.77
N GLY A 5 6.62 14.23 1.53
CA GLY A 5 5.31 13.71 1.16
C GLY A 5 4.60 13.10 2.35
N LEU A 6 3.29 13.26 2.36
CA LEU A 6 2.42 12.75 3.42
C LEU A 6 1.15 12.23 2.79
N GLY A 7 0.78 11.01 3.11
CA GLY A 7 -0.47 10.42 2.64
C GLY A 7 -1.23 9.73 3.74
N LEU A 8 -2.54 9.83 3.69
CA LEU A 8 -3.45 9.18 4.61
C LEU A 8 -4.58 8.57 3.81
N ASP A 9 -4.96 7.35 4.12
CA ASP A 9 -6.08 6.70 3.49
C ASP A 9 -6.81 5.79 4.44
N ALA A 10 -8.10 5.60 4.20
CA ALA A 10 -8.96 4.70 4.95
C ALA A 10 -9.68 3.79 3.95
N THR A 11 -9.66 2.49 4.22
CA THR A 11 -10.28 1.48 3.36
C THR A 11 -11.26 0.64 4.16
N GLU A 12 -12.47 0.53 3.66
CA GLU A 12 -13.50 -0.30 4.29
C GLU A 12 -13.20 -1.78 4.03
N ILE A 13 -12.98 -2.53 5.10
CA ILE A 13 -12.63 -3.96 5.02
C ILE A 13 -13.72 -4.78 4.32
N PRO A 14 -15.02 -4.60 4.63
CA PRO A 14 -16.07 -5.35 3.93
C PRO A 14 -16.11 -5.10 2.43
N ARG A 15 -15.74 -3.90 1.98
CA ARG A 15 -15.68 -3.56 0.57
C ARG A 15 -14.58 -4.36 -0.15
N ILE A 16 -13.42 -4.47 0.47
CA ILE A 16 -12.31 -5.27 -0.08
C ILE A 16 -12.70 -6.76 -0.09
N GLU A 17 -13.30 -7.25 0.98
CA GLU A 17 -13.76 -8.63 1.06
C GLU A 17 -14.74 -8.95 -0.07
N LYS A 18 -15.71 -8.08 -0.31
CA LYS A 18 -16.68 -8.24 -1.39
C LYS A 18 -16.02 -8.21 -2.76
N THR A 19 -15.05 -7.32 -2.96
CA THR A 19 -14.33 -7.19 -4.23
C THR A 19 -13.53 -8.45 -4.51
N ILE A 20 -12.86 -9.00 -3.52
CA ILE A 20 -12.11 -10.26 -3.65
C ILE A 20 -13.07 -11.41 -3.97
N ALA A 21 -14.21 -11.49 -3.28
CA ALA A 21 -15.21 -12.53 -3.53
C ALA A 21 -15.77 -12.45 -4.96
N THR A 22 -15.93 -11.25 -5.49
CA THR A 22 -16.50 -11.03 -6.83
C THR A 22 -15.49 -11.28 -7.95
N TYR A 23 -14.28 -10.77 -7.82
CA TYR A 23 -13.29 -10.75 -8.90
C TYR A 23 -12.11 -11.69 -8.69
N GLY A 24 -11.90 -12.18 -7.47
CA GLY A 24 -10.87 -13.17 -7.15
C GLY A 24 -9.46 -12.73 -7.57
N ASP A 25 -8.75 -13.65 -8.23
CA ASP A 25 -7.36 -13.45 -8.61
C ASP A 25 -7.15 -12.26 -9.56
N ARG A 26 -8.14 -11.92 -10.38
CA ARG A 26 -8.03 -10.74 -11.28
C ARG A 26 -7.80 -9.47 -10.48
N PHE A 27 -8.55 -9.29 -9.39
CA PHE A 27 -8.37 -8.14 -8.51
C PHE A 27 -7.04 -8.21 -7.79
N LEU A 28 -6.74 -9.35 -7.18
CA LEU A 28 -5.53 -9.51 -6.38
C LEU A 28 -4.27 -9.25 -7.20
N GLN A 29 -4.18 -9.86 -8.38
CA GLN A 29 -2.99 -9.73 -9.22
C GLN A 29 -2.82 -8.34 -9.83
N ARG A 30 -3.91 -7.61 -10.00
CA ARG A 30 -3.85 -6.23 -10.49
C ARG A 30 -3.29 -5.28 -9.44
N ILE A 31 -3.61 -5.50 -8.18
CA ILE A 31 -3.32 -4.57 -7.09
C ILE A 31 -2.06 -4.97 -6.31
N PHE A 32 -1.90 -6.27 -6.05
CA PHE A 32 -0.90 -6.76 -5.11
C PHE A 32 0.20 -7.55 -5.81
N THR A 33 1.40 -7.51 -5.23
CA THR A 33 2.51 -8.35 -5.69
C THR A 33 2.27 -9.79 -5.21
N THR A 34 3.00 -10.72 -5.79
CA THR A 34 2.94 -12.13 -5.37
C THR A 34 3.25 -12.28 -3.88
N GLY A 35 4.27 -11.57 -3.39
CA GLY A 35 4.64 -11.61 -1.97
C GLY A 35 3.54 -11.09 -1.06
N GLU A 36 2.86 -10.02 -1.46
CA GLU A 36 1.74 -9.48 -0.69
C GLU A 36 0.56 -10.45 -0.66
N ILE A 37 0.26 -11.08 -1.79
CA ILE A 37 -0.83 -12.06 -1.88
C ILE A 37 -0.54 -13.25 -0.97
N GLU A 38 0.66 -13.81 -1.05
CA GLU A 38 1.07 -14.93 -0.20
C GLU A 38 0.99 -14.59 1.28
N TYR A 39 1.49 -13.41 1.64
CA TYR A 39 1.45 -12.95 3.03
C TYR A 39 0.01 -12.88 3.55
N CYS A 40 -0.88 -12.21 2.80
CA CYS A 40 -2.25 -11.99 3.24
C CYS A 40 -3.07 -13.28 3.26
N GLN A 41 -2.91 -14.14 2.26
CA GLN A 41 -3.66 -15.40 2.17
C GLN A 41 -3.28 -16.40 3.27
N ALA A 42 -2.07 -16.30 3.80
CA ALA A 42 -1.62 -17.16 4.90
C ALA A 42 -2.21 -16.74 6.24
N ARG A 43 -2.89 -15.61 6.31
CA ARG A 43 -3.44 -15.10 7.57
C ARG A 43 -4.94 -15.34 7.67
N ARG A 44 -5.37 -15.48 8.92
CA ARG A 44 -6.72 -15.86 9.27
C ARG A 44 -7.78 -14.87 8.79
N ARG A 45 -7.49 -13.56 8.92
CA ARG A 45 -8.36 -12.49 8.46
C ARG A 45 -7.75 -11.85 7.22
N SER A 46 -7.64 -12.64 6.15
CA SER A 46 -6.95 -12.19 4.94
C SER A 46 -7.49 -10.88 4.38
N ALA A 47 -8.80 -10.70 4.36
CA ALA A 47 -9.41 -9.46 3.85
C ALA A 47 -8.95 -8.21 4.61
N GLN A 48 -8.78 -8.32 5.92
CA GLN A 48 -8.25 -7.23 6.75
C GLN A 48 -6.82 -6.87 6.34
N HIS A 49 -5.99 -7.87 6.10
CA HIS A 49 -4.60 -7.66 5.66
C HIS A 49 -4.53 -7.07 4.26
N PHE A 50 -5.38 -7.53 3.35
CA PHE A 50 -5.48 -6.93 2.01
C PHE A 50 -5.96 -5.48 2.08
N ALA A 51 -6.97 -5.20 2.89
CA ALA A 51 -7.48 -3.84 3.06
C ALA A 51 -6.42 -2.89 3.61
N ALA A 52 -5.63 -3.34 4.60
CA ALA A 52 -4.54 -2.55 5.15
C ALA A 52 -3.49 -2.22 4.09
N ARG A 53 -3.11 -3.20 3.27
CA ARG A 53 -2.14 -2.99 2.20
C ARG A 53 -2.68 -2.10 1.09
N PHE A 54 -3.95 -2.23 0.78
CA PHE A 54 -4.61 -1.35 -0.18
C PHE A 54 -4.58 0.10 0.30
N ALA A 55 -4.91 0.33 1.56
CA ALA A 55 -4.85 1.66 2.17
C ALA A 55 -3.43 2.24 2.14
N ILE A 56 -2.41 1.43 2.42
CA ILE A 56 -1.01 1.86 2.34
C ILE A 56 -0.66 2.30 0.92
N LYS A 57 -1.05 1.52 -0.08
CA LYS A 57 -0.75 1.83 -1.48
C LYS A 57 -1.39 3.17 -1.89
N GLU A 58 -2.64 3.39 -1.54
CA GLU A 58 -3.30 4.66 -1.81
C GLU A 58 -2.66 5.82 -1.06
N ALA A 59 -2.34 5.63 0.21
CA ALA A 59 -1.65 6.66 0.99
C ALA A 59 -0.27 6.99 0.40
N ALA A 60 0.45 5.97 -0.07
CA ALA A 60 1.76 6.17 -0.72
C ALA A 60 1.63 6.96 -2.02
N MET A 61 0.62 6.68 -2.82
CA MET A 61 0.38 7.44 -4.06
C MET A 61 0.07 8.90 -3.75
N LYS A 62 -0.69 9.18 -2.70
CA LYS A 62 -0.94 10.55 -2.24
C LYS A 62 0.35 11.21 -1.78
N ALA A 63 1.18 10.50 -1.03
CA ALA A 63 2.46 11.01 -0.55
C ALA A 63 3.42 11.32 -1.70
N LEU A 64 3.43 10.49 -2.74
CA LEU A 64 4.22 10.73 -3.95
C LEU A 64 3.68 11.88 -4.80
N GLY A 65 2.44 12.29 -4.56
CA GLY A 65 1.78 13.35 -5.31
C GLY A 65 1.34 12.94 -6.72
N THR A 66 1.28 11.65 -7.00
CA THR A 66 0.95 11.14 -8.34
C THR A 66 -0.48 10.65 -8.45
N GLY A 67 -1.07 10.18 -7.35
CA GLY A 67 -2.21 9.31 -7.46
C GLY A 67 -1.83 8.16 -8.39
N ARG A 68 -2.67 7.85 -9.36
CA ARG A 68 -2.41 6.83 -10.38
C ARG A 68 -1.89 7.42 -11.69
N SER A 69 -1.36 8.63 -11.64
CA SER A 69 -0.79 9.30 -12.82
C SER A 69 0.71 9.00 -12.91
N ARG A 70 1.35 9.52 -13.95
CA ARG A 70 2.80 9.41 -14.21
C ARG A 70 3.26 7.96 -14.38
N GLY A 71 2.37 7.08 -14.83
CA GLY A 71 2.70 5.67 -15.05
C GLY A 71 2.79 4.83 -13.80
N VAL A 72 2.48 5.38 -12.63
CA VAL A 72 2.50 4.63 -11.37
C VAL A 72 1.33 3.65 -11.34
N VAL A 73 1.63 2.38 -11.10
CA VAL A 73 0.64 1.32 -10.96
C VAL A 73 0.67 0.75 -9.54
N TRP A 74 -0.38 0.05 -9.16
CA TRP A 74 -0.55 -0.46 -7.80
C TRP A 74 0.63 -1.32 -7.33
N ARG A 75 1.12 -2.21 -8.20
CA ARG A 75 2.20 -3.15 -7.87
C ARG A 75 3.56 -2.48 -7.77
N ASP A 76 3.69 -1.24 -8.22
CA ASP A 76 4.92 -0.47 -8.03
C ASP A 76 5.17 -0.12 -6.57
N ILE A 77 4.13 -0.16 -5.75
CA ILE A 77 4.20 0.14 -4.33
C ILE A 77 3.98 -1.17 -3.58
N GLU A 78 5.06 -1.73 -3.09
CA GLU A 78 5.01 -3.02 -2.40
C GLU A 78 5.16 -2.85 -0.89
N VAL A 79 4.31 -3.53 -0.13
CA VAL A 79 4.43 -3.62 1.32
C VAL A 79 5.15 -4.90 1.66
N VAL A 80 6.29 -4.76 2.33
CA VAL A 80 7.14 -5.88 2.71
C VAL A 80 7.19 -5.97 4.23
N ARG A 81 7.03 -7.17 4.76
CA ARG A 81 7.14 -7.40 6.20
C ARG A 81 8.05 -8.59 6.45
N ARG A 82 9.18 -8.33 7.13
CA ARG A 82 10.20 -9.34 7.39
C ARG A 82 10.56 -9.35 8.87
N GLY A 83 9.66 -9.91 9.68
CA GLY A 83 9.90 -10.06 11.11
C GLY A 83 9.87 -8.79 11.92
N GLY A 84 9.34 -7.70 11.38
CA GLY A 84 9.24 -6.40 12.05
C GLY A 84 8.05 -5.62 11.53
N PRO A 85 8.06 -4.28 11.68
CA PRO A 85 6.99 -3.45 11.12
C PRO A 85 6.99 -3.51 9.60
N PRO A 86 5.84 -3.28 8.95
CA PRO A 86 5.78 -3.23 7.50
C PRO A 86 6.61 -2.08 6.94
N GLN A 87 7.21 -2.30 5.78
CA GLN A 87 8.02 -1.32 5.09
C GLN A 87 7.55 -1.19 3.64
N LEU A 88 7.77 -0.02 3.04
CA LEU A 88 7.50 0.20 1.64
C LEU A 88 8.73 -0.08 0.80
N GLN A 89 8.49 -0.70 -0.35
CA GLN A 89 9.48 -0.85 -1.40
C GLN A 89 8.85 -0.34 -2.68
N PHE A 90 9.49 0.65 -3.30
CA PHE A 90 9.02 1.22 -4.56
C PHE A 90 9.70 0.56 -5.74
N HIS A 91 8.94 0.34 -6.81
CA HIS A 91 9.42 -0.23 -8.07
C HIS A 91 8.99 0.68 -9.23
N GLY A 92 9.60 0.50 -10.38
CA GLY A 92 9.16 1.13 -11.62
C GLY A 92 8.97 2.63 -11.53
N ALA A 93 7.84 3.11 -12.01
CA ALA A 93 7.51 4.53 -12.04
C ALA A 93 7.43 5.15 -10.64
N ALA A 94 6.97 4.39 -9.65
CA ALA A 94 6.92 4.88 -8.27
C ALA A 94 8.33 5.12 -7.73
N ALA A 95 9.27 4.23 -8.01
CA ALA A 95 10.67 4.40 -7.60
C ALA A 95 11.29 5.63 -8.26
N ARG A 96 11.03 5.83 -9.55
CA ARG A 96 11.52 7.01 -10.28
C ARG A 96 10.95 8.30 -9.71
N ARG A 97 9.67 8.30 -9.40
CA ARG A 97 9.02 9.48 -8.78
C ARG A 97 9.60 9.77 -7.41
N PHE A 98 9.78 8.74 -6.58
CA PHE A 98 10.35 8.89 -5.24
C PHE A 98 11.75 9.51 -5.31
N ALA A 99 12.58 9.03 -6.23
CA ALA A 99 13.91 9.60 -6.46
C ALA A 99 13.82 11.05 -6.95
N ALA A 100 12.91 11.35 -7.88
CA ALA A 100 12.75 12.67 -8.47
C ALA A 100 12.36 13.73 -7.45
N ILE A 101 11.58 13.38 -6.44
CA ILE A 101 11.19 14.31 -5.37
C ILE A 101 12.21 14.36 -4.22
N GLY A 102 13.34 13.66 -4.36
CA GLY A 102 14.40 13.66 -3.37
C GLY A 102 14.20 12.67 -2.23
N GLY A 103 13.43 11.63 -2.46
CA GLY A 103 13.11 10.63 -1.44
C GLY A 103 14.32 9.82 -1.00
N ARG A 104 14.44 9.62 0.32
CA ARG A 104 15.49 8.80 0.94
C ARG A 104 14.93 7.65 1.75
N SER A 105 13.83 7.89 2.48
CA SER A 105 13.21 6.89 3.33
C SER A 105 11.72 7.11 3.43
N SER A 106 11.03 6.09 3.91
CA SER A 106 9.59 6.14 4.14
C SER A 106 9.26 5.50 5.48
N THR A 107 8.16 5.95 6.06
CA THR A 107 7.63 5.39 7.30
C THR A 107 6.13 5.16 7.11
N ILE A 108 5.65 4.01 7.59
CA ILE A 108 4.25 3.62 7.50
C ILE A 108 3.68 3.43 8.88
N THR A 109 2.44 3.87 9.07
CA THR A 109 1.65 3.54 10.25
C THR A 109 0.33 2.96 9.79
N ILE A 110 -0.10 1.89 10.42
CA ILE A 110 -1.37 1.21 10.13
C ILE A 110 -2.15 1.05 11.42
N THR A 111 -3.44 1.29 11.35
CA THR A 111 -4.37 0.92 12.41
C THR A 111 -5.67 0.41 11.79
N HIS A 112 -6.44 -0.34 12.54
CA HIS A 112 -7.71 -0.85 12.03
C HIS A 112 -8.73 -1.02 13.14
N THR A 113 -9.99 -0.95 12.76
CA THR A 113 -11.13 -1.40 13.55
C THR A 113 -11.65 -2.69 12.92
N ASP A 114 -12.80 -3.18 13.35
CA ASP A 114 -13.43 -4.37 12.73
C ASP A 114 -13.82 -4.13 11.28
N THR A 115 -14.06 -2.87 10.88
CA THR A 115 -14.59 -2.55 9.55
C THR A 115 -13.73 -1.62 8.74
N LEU A 116 -12.69 -1.01 9.33
CA LEU A 116 -11.92 0.02 8.66
C LEU A 116 -10.43 -0.19 8.88
N ALA A 117 -9.66 -0.09 7.80
CA ALA A 117 -8.20 -0.06 7.85
C ALA A 117 -7.74 1.34 7.48
N LEU A 118 -6.85 1.92 8.30
CA LEU A 118 -6.27 3.24 8.06
C LEU A 118 -4.77 3.11 7.90
N ALA A 119 -4.23 3.88 6.98
CA ALA A 119 -2.79 3.90 6.73
C ALA A 119 -2.29 5.33 6.59
N GLN A 120 -1.11 5.58 7.14
CA GLN A 120 -0.40 6.83 6.94
C GLN A 120 0.98 6.52 6.39
N VAL A 121 1.40 7.28 5.39
CA VAL A 121 2.71 7.17 4.77
C VAL A 121 3.40 8.53 4.85
N ILE A 122 4.62 8.52 5.35
CA ILE A 122 5.47 9.71 5.40
C ILE A 122 6.71 9.42 4.58
N LEU A 123 6.99 10.29 3.61
CA LEU A 123 8.20 10.23 2.80
C LEU A 123 9.17 11.29 3.28
N VAL A 124 10.42 10.90 3.43
CA VAL A 124 11.49 11.75 3.97
C VAL A 124 12.62 11.83 2.95
N GLY A 125 13.13 13.03 2.78
CA GLY A 125 14.27 13.30 1.92
C GLY A 125 15.36 14.12 2.58
#